data_1d05ce70b49a657ddae21bb286194cac
#
_entry.id   1d05ce70b49a657ddae21bb286194cac
#
_cell.length_a   1.000
_cell.length_b   1.000
_cell.length_c   1.000
_cell.angle_alpha   90.00
_cell.angle_beta   90.00
_cell.angle_gamma   90.00
#
_symmetry.space_group_name_H-M   'P 1'
#
loop_
_entity.id
_entity.type
_entity.pdbx_description
1 polymer ?
#
loop_
_entity_poly.entity_id
_entity_poly.type
_entity_poly.pdbx_seq_one_letter_code
_entity_poly.pdbx_strand_id
1 'polypeptide(L)'
;MTILIENRQKRITINRRQIRRSLVRLLKRIHLEDRELSLLLVDNEEIREINRLYLGRDNPTNVISFAMSEGDYGDVNPLLLGDIIISVEKALSEGEASGNSFKESLEFLMIHGLLHLLGYDHETGDKEDTRRMQDKEDELFLYLNGFSLQR
;
A
#
# COMPACT_ATOMS: atom_id res chain seq x y z
N MET A 1 -15.09 -7.05 -8.79
CA MET A 1 -13.89 -6.40 -8.19
C MET A 1 -14.19 -4.93 -7.98
N THR A 2 -14.09 -4.45 -6.76
CA THR A 2 -14.35 -3.06 -6.43
C THR A 2 -13.08 -2.44 -5.85
N ILE A 3 -12.48 -1.53 -6.60
CA ILE A 3 -11.30 -0.79 -6.17
C ILE A 3 -11.68 0.68 -6.16
N LEU A 4 -11.69 1.28 -4.97
CA LEU A 4 -11.97 2.69 -4.79
C LEU A 4 -10.66 3.44 -4.66
N ILE A 5 -10.42 4.39 -5.56
CA ILE A 5 -9.21 5.21 -5.54
C ILE A 5 -9.63 6.66 -5.31
N GLU A 6 -9.16 7.25 -4.22
CA GLU A 6 -9.43 8.64 -3.89
C GLU A 6 -8.12 9.42 -3.83
N ASN A 7 -8.04 10.51 -4.59
CA ASN A 7 -6.89 11.41 -4.59
C ASN A 7 -7.26 12.69 -3.85
N ARG A 8 -6.72 12.88 -2.65
CA ARG A 8 -7.02 14.02 -1.78
C ARG A 8 -5.89 15.03 -1.71
N GLN A 9 -4.93 14.95 -2.63
CA GLN A 9 -3.78 15.84 -2.65
C GLN A 9 -3.66 16.53 -4.02
N LYS A 10 -2.92 17.64 -4.07
CA LYS A 10 -2.73 18.42 -5.29
C LYS A 10 -1.25 18.68 -5.61
N ARG A 11 -0.35 18.05 -4.86
CA ARG A 11 1.09 18.32 -4.99
C ARG A 11 1.72 17.58 -6.16
N ILE A 12 1.26 16.37 -6.44
CA ILE A 12 1.82 15.51 -7.47
C ILE A 12 0.71 15.00 -8.37
N THR A 13 0.91 15.12 -9.69
CA THR A 13 -0.04 14.57 -10.66
C THR A 13 0.04 13.06 -10.66
N ILE A 14 -1.10 12.40 -10.53
CA ILE A 14 -1.17 10.94 -10.53
C ILE A 14 -1.90 10.44 -11.78
N ASN A 15 -1.59 9.20 -12.18
CA ASN A 15 -2.30 8.52 -13.26
C ASN A 15 -3.22 7.46 -12.63
N ARG A 16 -4.47 7.84 -12.40
CA ARG A 16 -5.46 6.98 -11.73
C ARG A 16 -5.69 5.67 -12.49
N ARG A 17 -5.71 5.72 -13.81
CA ARG A 17 -5.91 4.52 -14.64
C ARG A 17 -4.77 3.52 -14.48
N GLN A 18 -3.54 4.02 -14.46
CA GLN A 18 -2.36 3.19 -14.27
C GLN A 18 -2.34 2.55 -12.87
N ILE A 19 -2.67 3.33 -11.86
CA ILE A 19 -2.75 2.84 -10.47
C ILE A 19 -3.79 1.73 -10.37
N ARG A 20 -4.96 1.94 -10.94
CA ARG A 20 -6.03 0.93 -10.95
C ARG A 20 -5.57 -0.36 -11.65
N ARG A 21 -4.90 -0.22 -12.79
CA ARG A 21 -4.39 -1.38 -13.53
C ARG A 21 -3.41 -2.20 -12.67
N SER A 22 -2.52 -1.53 -11.97
CA SER A 22 -1.56 -2.21 -11.09
C SER A 22 -2.26 -2.95 -9.98
N LEU A 23 -3.25 -2.32 -9.32
CA LEU A 23 -4.01 -2.96 -8.25
C LEU A 23 -4.82 -4.16 -8.76
N VAL A 24 -5.45 -4.03 -9.92
CA VAL A 24 -6.20 -5.15 -10.54
C VAL A 24 -5.26 -6.32 -10.79
N ARG A 25 -4.09 -6.06 -11.37
CA ARG A 25 -3.10 -7.10 -11.64
C ARG A 25 -2.61 -7.79 -10.36
N LEU A 26 -2.36 -7.01 -9.32
CA LEU A 26 -1.93 -7.54 -8.02
C LEU A 26 -3.00 -8.46 -7.43
N LEU A 27 -4.25 -7.99 -7.38
CA LEU A 27 -5.33 -8.78 -6.80
C LEU A 27 -5.56 -10.08 -7.58
N LYS A 28 -5.47 -10.03 -8.90
CA LYS A 28 -5.59 -11.25 -9.73
C LYS A 28 -4.43 -12.20 -9.46
N ARG A 29 -3.22 -11.68 -9.32
CA ARG A 29 -2.03 -12.52 -9.09
C ARG A 29 -2.13 -13.31 -7.79
N ILE A 30 -2.74 -12.72 -6.77
CA ILE A 30 -2.86 -13.35 -5.46
C ILE A 30 -4.25 -13.97 -5.24
N HIS A 31 -5.05 -14.10 -6.31
CA HIS A 31 -6.37 -14.75 -6.31
C HIS A 31 -7.40 -14.10 -5.38
N LEU A 32 -7.37 -12.75 -5.32
CA LEU A 32 -8.30 -11.96 -4.52
C LEU A 32 -9.09 -10.97 -5.39
N GLU A 33 -9.32 -11.31 -6.65
CA GLU A 33 -10.03 -10.45 -7.61
C GLU A 33 -11.48 -10.18 -7.24
N ASP A 34 -12.07 -10.97 -6.36
CA ASP A 34 -13.43 -10.74 -5.87
C ASP A 34 -13.49 -9.81 -4.67
N ARG A 35 -12.35 -9.35 -4.17
CA ARG A 35 -12.30 -8.53 -2.97
C ARG A 35 -12.47 -7.05 -3.28
N GLU A 36 -12.81 -6.30 -2.24
CA GLU A 36 -12.92 -4.84 -2.29
C GLU A 36 -11.73 -4.22 -1.60
N LEU A 37 -11.22 -3.11 -2.17
CA LEU A 37 -10.03 -2.43 -1.68
C LEU A 37 -10.21 -0.93 -1.84
N SER A 38 -9.80 -0.16 -0.83
CA SER A 38 -9.78 1.30 -0.88
C SER A 38 -8.33 1.78 -0.84
N LEU A 39 -7.99 2.68 -1.77
CA LEU A 39 -6.69 3.35 -1.80
C LEU A 39 -6.90 4.85 -1.70
N LEU A 40 -6.27 5.47 -0.71
CA LEU A 40 -6.33 6.90 -0.47
C LEU A 40 -4.95 7.50 -0.67
N LEU A 41 -4.84 8.47 -1.59
CA LEU A 41 -3.60 9.18 -1.86
C LEU A 41 -3.67 10.56 -1.21
N VAL A 42 -2.71 10.84 -0.34
CA VAL A 42 -2.68 12.05 0.48
C VAL A 42 -1.30 12.71 0.44
N ASP A 43 -1.18 13.88 1.05
CA ASP A 43 0.12 14.52 1.25
C ASP A 43 0.69 14.19 2.63
N ASN A 44 1.90 14.70 2.92
CA ASN A 44 2.57 14.44 4.20
C ASN A 44 1.78 14.99 5.40
N GLU A 45 1.14 16.13 5.23
CA GLU A 45 0.39 16.76 6.31
C GLU A 45 -0.82 15.90 6.69
N GLU A 46 -1.57 15.42 5.72
CA GLU A 46 -2.75 14.61 6.00
C GLU A 46 -2.38 13.23 6.57
N ILE A 47 -1.35 12.58 6.05
CA ILE A 47 -0.96 11.27 6.58
C ILE A 47 -0.39 11.40 8.00
N ARG A 48 0.28 12.50 8.30
CA ARG A 48 0.71 12.81 9.67
C ARG A 48 -0.48 12.90 10.61
N GLU A 49 -1.55 13.60 10.18
CA GLU A 49 -2.76 13.74 10.98
C GLU A 49 -3.45 12.40 11.21
N ILE A 50 -3.54 11.57 10.17
CA ILE A 50 -4.11 10.24 10.28
C ILE A 50 -3.28 9.37 11.23
N ASN A 51 -1.95 9.43 11.09
CA ASN A 51 -1.04 8.68 11.94
C ASN A 51 -1.19 9.09 13.42
N ARG A 52 -1.32 10.40 13.67
CA ARG A 52 -1.52 10.93 15.02
C ARG A 52 -2.85 10.48 15.62
N LEU A 53 -3.94 10.60 14.86
CA LEU A 53 -5.28 10.31 15.35
C LEU A 53 -5.52 8.81 15.59
N TYR A 54 -5.02 7.95 14.71
CA TYR A 54 -5.33 6.53 14.75
C TYR A 54 -4.22 5.64 15.31
N LEU A 55 -2.96 6.08 15.22
CA LEU A 55 -1.82 5.27 15.68
C LEU A 55 -1.02 5.95 16.80
N GLY A 56 -1.39 7.16 17.17
CA GLY A 56 -0.74 7.89 18.26
C GLY A 56 0.67 8.38 17.94
N ARG A 57 1.03 8.46 16.66
CA ARG A 57 2.36 8.87 16.20
C ARG A 57 2.24 10.20 15.45
N ASP A 58 2.87 11.25 15.98
CA ASP A 58 2.80 12.60 15.39
C ASP A 58 3.94 12.85 14.42
N ASN A 59 3.98 12.07 13.35
CA ASN A 59 4.96 12.23 12.27
C ASN A 59 4.39 11.68 10.97
N PRO A 60 4.82 12.21 9.81
CA PRO A 60 4.39 11.63 8.54
C PRO A 60 5.06 10.28 8.32
N THR A 61 4.34 9.39 7.67
CA THR A 61 4.85 8.08 7.26
C THR A 61 4.57 7.90 5.77
N ASN A 62 5.05 6.80 5.18
CA ASN A 62 4.84 6.56 3.75
C ASN A 62 3.51 5.87 3.47
N VAL A 63 3.14 4.85 4.25
CA VAL A 63 1.92 4.09 4.02
C VAL A 63 1.32 3.63 5.36
N ILE A 64 -0.01 3.68 5.44
CA ILE A 64 -0.77 3.15 6.57
C ILE A 64 -1.82 2.19 6.00
N SER A 65 -1.97 1.04 6.63
CA SER A 65 -2.97 0.05 6.23
C SER A 65 -3.92 -0.23 7.39
N PHE A 66 -5.21 -0.19 7.10
CA PHE A 66 -6.24 -0.57 8.06
C PHE A 66 -6.95 -1.81 7.55
N ALA A 67 -6.60 -2.97 8.11
CA ALA A 67 -7.21 -4.24 7.71
C ALA A 67 -8.61 -4.35 8.30
N MET A 68 -9.59 -4.65 7.45
CA MET A 68 -10.97 -4.82 7.91
C MET A 68 -11.12 -6.03 8.84
N SER A 69 -10.31 -7.07 8.64
CA SER A 69 -10.33 -8.26 9.48
C SER A 69 -9.91 -8.00 10.93
N GLU A 70 -9.21 -6.89 11.20
CA GLU A 70 -8.74 -6.54 12.54
C GLU A 70 -9.70 -5.59 13.28
N GLY A 71 -10.76 -5.13 12.61
CA GLY A 71 -11.72 -4.21 13.21
C GLY A 71 -12.92 -4.93 13.81
N ASP A 72 -13.75 -4.16 14.54
CA ASP A 72 -14.96 -4.68 15.17
C ASP A 72 -15.99 -5.21 14.17
N TYR A 73 -15.87 -4.80 12.91
CA TYR A 73 -16.81 -5.13 11.84
C TYR A 73 -16.20 -6.07 10.80
N GLY A 74 -15.08 -6.74 11.13
CA GLY A 74 -14.38 -7.61 10.19
C GLY A 74 -15.23 -8.75 9.62
N ASP A 75 -16.19 -9.24 10.38
CA ASP A 75 -17.08 -10.32 9.95
C ASP A 75 -18.32 -9.83 9.20
N VAL A 76 -18.56 -8.51 9.16
CA VAL A 76 -19.75 -7.94 8.51
C VAL A 76 -19.64 -7.97 7.00
N ASN A 77 -18.44 -7.71 6.46
CA ASN A 77 -18.20 -7.76 5.02
C ASN A 77 -16.87 -8.48 4.75
N PRO A 78 -16.90 -9.81 4.57
CA PRO A 78 -15.67 -10.59 4.37
C PRO A 78 -14.98 -10.31 3.04
N LEU A 79 -15.65 -9.63 2.09
CA LEU A 79 -15.04 -9.27 0.81
C LEU A 79 -14.20 -8.00 0.90
N LEU A 80 -14.38 -7.18 1.93
CA LEU A 80 -13.62 -5.95 2.09
C LEU A 80 -12.27 -6.23 2.74
N LEU A 81 -11.19 -5.97 2.01
CA LEU A 81 -9.82 -6.15 2.52
C LEU A 81 -9.45 -5.05 3.51
N GLY A 82 -9.75 -3.80 3.17
CA GLY A 82 -9.44 -2.66 4.02
C GLY A 82 -9.01 -1.44 3.23
N ASP A 83 -8.28 -0.55 3.91
CA ASP A 83 -7.83 0.72 3.36
C ASP A 83 -6.32 0.80 3.34
N ILE A 84 -5.77 1.30 2.22
CA ILE A 84 -4.36 1.63 2.09
C ILE A 84 -4.27 3.14 1.91
N ILE A 85 -3.49 3.81 2.74
CA ILE A 85 -3.29 5.26 2.68
C ILE A 85 -1.83 5.52 2.41
N ILE A 86 -1.53 6.27 1.34
CA ILE A 86 -0.15 6.52 0.90
C ILE A 86 0.10 8.01 0.78
N SER A 87 1.22 8.49 1.34
CA SER A 87 1.72 9.83 1.08
C SER A 87 2.44 9.84 -0.26
N VAL A 88 1.91 10.59 -1.22
CA VAL A 88 2.56 10.70 -2.54
C VAL A 88 3.91 11.42 -2.45
N GLU A 89 4.05 12.35 -1.49
CA GLU A 89 5.32 13.05 -1.28
C GLU A 89 6.41 12.08 -0.78
N LYS A 90 6.04 11.19 0.16
CA LYS A 90 6.96 10.15 0.63
C LYS A 90 7.30 9.16 -0.47
N ALA A 91 6.31 8.76 -1.27
CA ALA A 91 6.56 7.88 -2.40
C ALA A 91 7.58 8.48 -3.36
N LEU A 92 7.45 9.78 -3.68
CA LEU A 92 8.39 10.46 -4.56
C LEU A 92 9.79 10.53 -3.95
N SER A 93 9.91 10.98 -2.71
CA SER A 93 11.22 11.17 -2.07
C SER A 93 11.94 9.84 -1.83
N GLU A 94 11.23 8.80 -1.42
CA GLU A 94 11.81 7.47 -1.22
C GLU A 94 12.24 6.84 -2.54
N GLY A 95 11.45 7.04 -3.59
CA GLY A 95 11.81 6.60 -4.92
C GLY A 95 13.10 7.24 -5.41
N GLU A 96 13.22 8.55 -5.27
CA GLU A 96 14.43 9.29 -5.64
C GLU A 96 15.65 8.78 -4.87
N ALA A 97 15.49 8.53 -3.57
CA ALA A 97 16.58 8.04 -2.73
C ALA A 97 17.03 6.63 -3.11
N SER A 98 16.13 5.80 -3.65
CA SER A 98 16.41 4.40 -4.00
C SER A 98 16.70 4.19 -5.48
N GLY A 99 16.61 5.24 -6.30
CA GLY A 99 16.80 5.11 -7.74
C GLY A 99 15.58 4.55 -8.46
N ASN A 100 14.40 4.61 -7.85
CA ASN A 100 13.15 4.17 -8.43
C ASN A 100 12.33 5.37 -8.92
N SER A 101 11.55 5.18 -9.99
CA SER A 101 10.62 6.19 -10.45
C SER A 101 9.48 6.36 -9.43
N PHE A 102 8.73 7.45 -9.55
CA PHE A 102 7.54 7.65 -8.72
C PHE A 102 6.55 6.48 -8.88
N LYS A 103 6.32 6.04 -10.13
CA LYS A 103 5.44 4.91 -10.40
C LYS A 103 5.90 3.65 -9.66
N GLU A 104 7.19 3.35 -9.76
CA GLU A 104 7.77 2.16 -9.10
C GLU A 104 7.67 2.24 -7.58
N SER A 105 7.99 3.40 -7.02
CA SER A 105 7.91 3.63 -5.58
C SER A 105 6.46 3.53 -5.09
N LEU A 106 5.52 4.12 -5.82
CA LEU A 106 4.10 4.06 -5.48
C LEU A 106 3.60 2.61 -5.52
N GLU A 107 3.98 1.86 -6.55
CA GLU A 107 3.60 0.45 -6.66
C GLU A 107 4.17 -0.37 -5.50
N PHE A 108 5.42 -0.11 -5.10
CA PHE A 108 6.01 -0.79 -3.95
C PHE A 108 5.19 -0.53 -2.68
N LEU A 109 4.79 0.73 -2.44
CA LEU A 109 3.99 1.07 -1.27
C LEU A 109 2.59 0.45 -1.33
N MET A 110 1.99 0.35 -2.51
CA MET A 110 0.72 -0.36 -2.68
C MET A 110 0.87 -1.85 -2.36
N ILE A 111 1.94 -2.47 -2.82
CA ILE A 111 2.24 -3.88 -2.51
C ILE A 111 2.42 -4.06 -1.00
N HIS A 112 3.23 -3.21 -0.39
CA HIS A 112 3.52 -3.26 1.04
C HIS A 112 2.25 -3.13 1.87
N GLY A 113 1.41 -2.14 1.54
CA GLY A 113 0.13 -1.93 2.22
C GLY A 113 -0.83 -3.10 2.03
N LEU A 114 -0.89 -3.64 0.82
CA LEU A 114 -1.74 -4.79 0.54
C LEU A 114 -1.32 -6.02 1.35
N LEU A 115 -0.02 -6.28 1.45
CA LEU A 115 0.48 -7.41 2.23
C LEU A 115 0.15 -7.25 3.71
N HIS A 116 0.21 -6.04 4.25
CA HIS A 116 -0.23 -5.79 5.63
C HIS A 116 -1.72 -6.12 5.81
N LEU A 117 -2.56 -5.78 4.85
CA LEU A 117 -3.98 -6.12 4.91
C LEU A 117 -4.20 -7.64 4.96
N LEU A 118 -3.27 -8.40 4.39
CA LEU A 118 -3.33 -9.87 4.35
C LEU A 118 -2.64 -10.53 5.54
N GLY A 119 -2.15 -9.74 6.50
CA GLY A 119 -1.55 -10.27 7.71
C GLY A 119 -0.04 -10.41 7.70
N TYR A 120 0.63 -10.01 6.62
CA TYR A 120 2.10 -9.96 6.65
C TYR A 120 2.54 -8.84 7.58
N ASP A 121 3.52 -9.12 8.42
CA ASP A 121 4.01 -8.16 9.40
C ASP A 121 5.52 -8.28 9.52
N HIS A 122 6.22 -7.15 9.38
CA HIS A 122 7.67 -7.08 9.55
C HIS A 122 8.06 -6.34 10.84
N GLU A 123 7.08 -5.81 11.58
CA GLU A 123 7.32 -5.01 12.79
C GLU A 123 7.45 -5.85 14.05
N THR A 124 7.15 -7.15 13.98
CA THR A 124 7.25 -8.06 15.13
C THR A 124 8.68 -8.36 15.57
N GLY A 125 9.66 -8.02 14.74
CA GLY A 125 11.06 -8.34 15.00
C GLY A 125 11.45 -9.77 14.67
N ASP A 126 10.51 -10.60 14.21
CA ASP A 126 10.79 -11.96 13.77
C ASP A 126 11.44 -11.90 12.39
N LYS A 127 12.65 -12.41 12.29
CA LYS A 127 13.42 -12.41 11.03
C LYS A 127 12.74 -13.21 9.93
N GLU A 128 12.05 -14.28 10.28
CA GLU A 128 11.36 -15.11 9.30
C GLU A 128 10.15 -14.40 8.71
N ASP A 129 9.37 -13.72 9.54
CA ASP A 129 8.22 -12.93 9.06
C ASP A 129 8.68 -11.77 8.18
N THR A 130 9.77 -11.11 8.57
CA THR A 130 10.36 -10.03 7.75
C THR A 130 10.80 -10.56 6.39
N ARG A 131 11.46 -11.70 6.35
CA ARG A 131 11.92 -12.32 5.11
C ARG A 131 10.75 -12.71 4.22
N ARG A 132 9.72 -13.32 4.79
CA ARG A 132 8.53 -13.73 4.04
C ARG A 132 7.86 -12.55 3.38
N MET A 133 7.73 -11.45 4.10
CA MET A 133 7.16 -10.23 3.54
C MET A 133 8.04 -9.66 2.42
N GLN A 134 9.35 -9.55 2.65
CA GLN A 134 10.26 -9.04 1.62
C GLN A 134 10.27 -9.91 0.37
N ASP A 135 10.27 -11.23 0.53
CA ASP A 135 10.21 -12.14 -0.61
C ASP A 135 8.93 -11.95 -1.42
N LYS A 136 7.81 -11.75 -0.74
CA LYS A 136 6.53 -11.52 -1.41
C LYS A 136 6.49 -10.15 -2.09
N GLU A 137 7.05 -9.13 -1.45
CA GLU A 137 7.19 -7.81 -2.07
C GLU A 137 8.01 -7.90 -3.36
N ASP A 138 9.14 -8.59 -3.32
CA ASP A 138 10.01 -8.76 -4.48
C ASP A 138 9.30 -9.51 -5.61
N GLU A 139 8.58 -10.57 -5.27
CA GLU A 139 7.83 -11.36 -6.25
C GLU A 139 6.78 -10.52 -6.96
N LEU A 140 5.99 -9.78 -6.19
CA LEU A 140 4.89 -8.98 -6.75
C LEU A 140 5.41 -7.78 -7.54
N PHE A 141 6.49 -7.15 -7.08
CA PHE A 141 7.08 -6.04 -7.82
C PHE A 141 7.66 -6.52 -9.15
N LEU A 142 8.36 -7.65 -9.15
CA LEU A 142 8.89 -8.26 -10.36
C LEU A 142 7.75 -8.60 -11.34
N TYR A 143 6.65 -9.12 -10.82
CA TYR A 143 5.49 -9.43 -11.63
C TYR A 143 4.92 -8.19 -12.33
N LEU A 144 4.81 -7.08 -11.61
CA LEU A 144 4.27 -5.83 -12.17
C LEU A 144 5.21 -5.19 -13.20
N ASN A 145 6.51 -5.23 -12.96
CA ASN A 145 7.47 -4.40 -13.70
C ASN A 145 8.40 -5.17 -14.62
N GLY A 146 8.55 -6.48 -14.44
CA GLY A 146 9.46 -7.29 -15.25
C GLY A 146 10.93 -7.14 -14.89
N PHE A 147 11.24 -6.43 -13.81
CA PHE A 147 12.60 -6.30 -13.26
C PHE A 147 12.54 -6.20 -11.74
N SER A 148 13.68 -6.44 -11.09
CA SER A 148 13.74 -6.50 -9.63
C SER A 148 13.66 -5.13 -8.97
N LEU A 149 13.04 -5.11 -7.78
CA LEU A 149 12.96 -3.92 -6.95
C LEU A 149 14.35 -3.49 -6.49
N GLN A 150 14.63 -2.18 -6.55
CA GLN A 150 15.83 -1.57 -5.98
C GLN A 150 15.51 -1.14 -4.55
N ARG A 151 16.29 -1.65 -3.58
CA ARG A 151 16.10 -1.29 -2.16
C ARG A 151 17.15 -0.32 -1.67
#